data_6ec28fd80387d2c9579af64988c7890b
#
_entry.id   6ec28fd80387d2c9579af64988c7890b
#
_cell.length_a   1.000
_cell.length_b   1.000
_cell.length_c   1.000
_cell.angle_alpha   90.00
_cell.angle_beta   90.00
_cell.angle_gamma   90.00
#
_symmetry.space_group_name_H-M   'P 1'
#
loop_
_entity.id
_entity.type
_entity.pdbx_description
1 polymer ?
#
loop_
_entity_poly.entity_id
_entity_poly.type
_entity_poly.pdbx_seq_one_letter_code
_entity_poly.pdbx_strand_id
1 'polypeptide(L)'
;MSRKRPNIVIFNPDEMRWDALGHMGVNPAARTPYLDEFARTEAVSFSDAYCQNPVCCPSRCSFFTGLYPHVRGHRTMQHLLHQDESSMFSELKAAGYHVWMKQILRP
;
A
#
# COMPACT_ATOMS: atom_id res chain seq x y z
N MET A 1 -30.90 -9.97 -0.08
CA MET A 1 -30.00 -9.80 1.08
C MET A 1 -28.96 -8.74 0.76
N SER A 2 -28.97 -7.59 1.42
CA SER A 2 -27.93 -6.57 1.23
C SER A 2 -26.59 -7.12 1.75
N ARG A 3 -25.63 -7.35 0.86
CA ARG A 3 -24.29 -7.74 1.26
C ARG A 3 -23.66 -6.59 2.06
N LYS A 4 -23.43 -6.83 3.33
CA LYS A 4 -22.72 -5.86 4.19
C LYS A 4 -21.33 -5.61 3.59
N ARG A 5 -21.01 -4.36 3.28
CA ARG A 5 -19.70 -3.99 2.73
C ARG A 5 -18.63 -4.24 3.79
N PRO A 6 -17.51 -4.88 3.44
CA PRO A 6 -16.42 -5.09 4.39
C PRO A 6 -15.70 -3.77 4.70
N ASN A 7 -15.17 -3.64 5.90
CA ASN A 7 -14.18 -2.60 6.18
C ASN A 7 -12.86 -2.95 5.48
N ILE A 8 -12.18 -1.93 4.96
CA ILE A 8 -10.90 -2.07 4.27
C ILE A 8 -9.86 -1.30 5.06
N VAL A 9 -8.79 -1.99 5.48
CA VAL A 9 -7.65 -1.39 6.16
C VAL A 9 -6.42 -1.59 5.28
N ILE A 10 -5.75 -0.50 4.93
CA ILE A 10 -4.49 -0.52 4.18
C ILE A 10 -3.39 -0.09 5.14
N PHE A 11 -2.50 -1.01 5.48
CA PHE A 11 -1.31 -0.74 6.26
C PHE A 11 -0.10 -0.70 5.32
N ASN A 12 0.43 0.50 5.09
CA ASN A 12 1.51 0.73 4.14
C ASN A 12 2.70 1.39 4.87
N PRO A 13 3.63 0.61 5.45
CA PRO A 13 4.83 1.12 6.08
C PRO A 13 5.71 1.86 5.07
N ASP A 14 6.37 2.92 5.53
CA ASP A 14 7.36 3.62 4.72
C ASP A 14 8.73 2.93 4.84
N GLU A 15 9.47 2.92 3.74
CA GLU A 15 10.85 2.37 3.64
C GLU A 15 11.01 0.92 4.14
N MET A 16 9.92 0.18 4.29
CA MET A 16 9.99 -1.21 4.73
C MET A 16 10.45 -2.12 3.60
N ARG A 17 11.58 -2.77 3.79
CA ARG A 17 12.09 -3.78 2.86
C ARG A 17 11.33 -5.08 3.02
N TRP A 18 11.18 -5.82 1.94
CA TRP A 18 10.51 -7.13 1.93
C TRP A 18 11.20 -8.17 2.83
N ASP A 19 12.53 -8.12 2.93
CA ASP A 19 13.35 -9.00 3.76
C ASP A 19 13.33 -8.63 5.25
N ALA A 20 12.65 -7.55 5.64
CA ALA A 20 12.40 -7.20 7.03
C ALA A 20 11.24 -7.99 7.67
N LEU A 21 10.51 -8.77 6.88
CA LEU A 21 9.45 -9.67 7.36
C LEU A 21 10.02 -11.02 7.74
N GLY A 22 9.79 -11.44 9.00
CA GLY A 22 10.34 -12.70 9.53
C GLY A 22 9.88 -13.93 8.76
N HIS A 23 8.60 -13.99 8.38
CA HIS A 23 8.02 -15.12 7.64
C HIS A 23 8.59 -15.31 6.23
N MET A 24 9.24 -14.31 5.66
CA MET A 24 9.95 -14.46 4.38
C MET A 24 11.21 -15.31 4.50
N GLY A 25 11.78 -15.48 5.71
CA GLY A 25 12.89 -16.36 5.98
C GLY A 25 14.24 -15.93 5.41
N VAL A 26 14.35 -14.74 4.84
CA VAL A 26 15.56 -14.26 4.14
C VAL A 26 16.54 -13.61 5.09
N ASN A 27 16.05 -12.81 6.02
CA ASN A 27 16.88 -12.13 7.02
C ASN A 27 16.69 -12.79 8.39
N PRO A 28 17.69 -13.52 8.90
CA PRO A 28 17.58 -14.21 10.18
C PRO A 28 17.46 -13.27 11.40
N ALA A 29 17.76 -11.97 11.22
CA ALA A 29 17.58 -10.95 12.24
C ALA A 29 16.20 -10.31 12.24
N ALA A 30 15.39 -10.52 11.20
CA ALA A 30 14.04 -9.97 11.12
C ALA A 30 13.16 -10.54 12.23
N ARG A 31 12.42 -9.66 12.89
CA ARG A 31 11.49 -10.02 13.98
C ARG A 31 10.18 -9.28 13.80
N THR A 32 9.20 -9.95 13.22
CA THR A 32 7.84 -9.44 13.01
C THR A 32 6.79 -10.46 13.48
N PRO A 33 6.82 -10.84 14.77
CA PRO A 33 6.09 -12.01 15.25
C PRO A 33 4.58 -11.96 14.97
N TYR A 34 3.95 -10.79 15.08
CA TYR A 34 2.52 -10.63 14.81
C TYR A 34 2.18 -10.74 13.31
N LEU A 35 3.02 -10.16 12.44
CA LEU A 35 2.84 -10.29 10.99
C LEU A 35 3.15 -11.70 10.51
N ASP A 36 4.16 -12.34 11.11
CA ASP A 36 4.54 -13.71 10.80
C ASP A 36 3.41 -14.69 11.17
N GLU A 37 2.82 -14.51 12.34
CA GLU A 37 1.66 -15.32 12.78
C GLU A 37 0.45 -15.07 11.90
N PHE A 38 0.15 -13.82 11.60
CA PHE A 38 -0.96 -13.45 10.72
C PHE A 38 -0.79 -14.02 9.30
N ALA A 39 0.42 -13.93 8.74
CA ALA A 39 0.74 -14.50 7.43
C ALA A 39 0.57 -16.03 7.41
N ARG A 40 0.88 -16.71 8.52
CA ARG A 40 0.80 -18.16 8.65
C ARG A 40 -0.63 -18.68 8.83
N THR A 41 -1.51 -17.92 9.48
CA THR A 41 -2.81 -18.42 9.95
C THR A 41 -4.02 -17.83 9.23
N GLU A 42 -3.99 -16.55 8.85
CA GLU A 42 -5.18 -15.81 8.44
C GLU A 42 -5.01 -15.02 7.14
N ALA A 43 -3.81 -14.94 6.57
CA ALA A 43 -3.53 -14.11 5.41
C ALA A 43 -2.94 -14.90 4.23
N VAL A 44 -2.92 -14.25 3.07
CA VAL A 44 -2.16 -14.70 1.90
C VAL A 44 -0.90 -13.86 1.80
N SER A 45 0.26 -14.50 1.80
CA SER A 45 1.56 -13.85 1.58
C SER A 45 1.98 -14.01 0.14
N PHE A 46 2.40 -12.90 -0.48
CA PHE A 46 2.93 -12.87 -1.84
C PHE A 46 4.45 -12.72 -1.80
N SER A 47 5.19 -13.77 -2.16
CA SER A 47 6.66 -13.78 -2.20
C SER A 47 7.22 -12.92 -3.33
N ASP A 48 6.48 -12.81 -4.43
CA ASP A 48 6.93 -12.19 -5.68
C ASP A 48 6.03 -11.00 -6.07
N ALA A 49 5.85 -10.06 -5.15
CA ALA A 49 5.15 -8.82 -5.39
C ALA A 49 6.13 -7.67 -5.68
N TYR A 50 5.90 -6.94 -6.76
CA TYR A 50 6.79 -5.87 -7.21
C TYR A 50 6.04 -4.55 -7.32
N CYS A 51 6.69 -3.46 -6.89
CA CYS A 51 6.20 -2.11 -7.14
C CYS A 51 6.69 -1.59 -8.50
N GLN A 52 6.00 -0.59 -9.05
CA GLN A 52 6.31 -0.02 -10.36
C GLN A 52 7.45 1.01 -10.34
N ASN A 53 7.88 1.42 -9.14
CA ASN A 53 8.96 2.39 -8.96
C ASN A 53 9.59 2.22 -7.57
N PRO A 54 10.91 2.25 -7.43
CA PRO A 54 11.58 2.12 -6.12
C PRO A 54 11.48 3.39 -5.25
N VAL A 55 11.05 4.52 -5.83
CA VAL A 55 10.89 5.78 -5.10
C VAL A 55 9.48 5.90 -4.55
N CYS A 56 9.35 6.30 -3.29
CA CYS A 56 8.09 6.23 -2.54
C CYS A 56 6.94 7.03 -3.18
N CYS A 57 7.14 8.27 -3.59
CA CYS A 57 6.06 9.09 -4.15
C CYS A 57 5.52 8.51 -5.49
N PRO A 58 6.35 8.25 -6.52
CA PRO A 58 5.89 7.61 -7.75
C PRO A 58 5.24 6.24 -7.52
N SER A 59 5.81 5.43 -6.61
CA SER A 59 5.24 4.13 -6.26
C SER A 59 3.86 4.26 -5.64
N ARG A 60 3.66 5.22 -4.72
CA ARG A 60 2.37 5.47 -4.08
C ARG A 60 1.34 6.04 -5.05
N CYS A 61 1.75 6.94 -5.94
CA CYS A 61 0.88 7.42 -7.02
C CYS A 61 0.37 6.25 -7.87
N SER A 62 1.28 5.37 -8.29
CA SER A 62 0.92 4.16 -9.04
C SER A 62 -0.01 3.24 -8.25
N PHE A 63 0.28 3.00 -6.98
CA PHE A 63 -0.55 2.16 -6.11
C PHE A 63 -1.96 2.73 -5.92
N PHE A 64 -2.09 4.05 -5.78
CA PHE A 64 -3.39 4.68 -5.56
C PHE A 64 -4.22 4.86 -6.82
N THR A 65 -3.58 5.03 -7.99
CA THR A 65 -4.28 5.27 -9.26
C THR A 65 -4.42 4.01 -10.12
N GLY A 66 -3.62 2.98 -9.87
CA GLY A 66 -3.51 1.81 -10.74
C GLY A 66 -2.76 2.07 -12.05
N LEU A 67 -2.15 3.26 -12.22
CA LEU A 67 -1.42 3.66 -13.43
C LEU A 67 0.08 3.56 -13.21
N TYR A 68 0.83 3.25 -14.28
CA TYR A 68 2.28 3.35 -14.22
C TYR A 68 2.74 4.81 -14.02
N PRO A 69 3.84 5.05 -13.28
CA PRO A 69 4.25 6.41 -12.92
C PRO A 69 4.50 7.34 -14.11
N HIS A 70 4.94 6.80 -15.24
CA HIS A 70 5.24 7.60 -16.44
C HIS A 70 3.97 8.06 -17.19
N VAL A 71 2.82 7.42 -16.98
CA VAL A 71 1.57 7.74 -17.70
C VAL A 71 1.09 9.16 -17.38
N ARG A 72 1.19 9.56 -16.12
CA ARG A 72 0.80 10.89 -15.64
C ARG A 72 1.99 11.75 -15.18
N GLY A 73 3.21 11.28 -15.40
CA GLY A 73 4.43 12.05 -15.13
C GLY A 73 4.91 12.00 -13.68
N HIS A 74 4.44 11.09 -12.87
CA HIS A 74 4.89 10.89 -11.47
C HIS A 74 6.28 10.24 -11.42
N ARG A 75 7.32 11.00 -11.75
CA ARG A 75 8.69 10.47 -11.94
C ARG A 75 9.60 10.68 -10.74
N THR A 76 9.30 11.66 -9.91
CA THR A 76 10.13 12.06 -8.77
C THR A 76 9.30 12.31 -7.52
N MET A 77 9.96 12.60 -6.40
CA MET A 77 9.32 12.93 -5.12
C MET A 77 8.45 14.19 -5.16
N GLN A 78 8.69 15.08 -6.13
CA GLN A 78 7.96 16.34 -6.26
C GLN A 78 6.71 16.22 -7.15
N HIS A 79 6.58 15.14 -7.92
CA HIS A 79 5.45 14.91 -8.81
C HIS A 79 4.31 14.20 -8.05
N LEU A 80 3.56 14.97 -7.29
CA LEU A 80 2.41 14.49 -6.52
C LEU A 80 1.23 14.13 -7.44
N LEU A 81 0.21 13.47 -6.87
CA LEU A 81 -1.05 13.22 -7.55
C LEU A 81 -1.69 14.54 -8.00
N HIS A 82 -2.18 14.58 -9.23
CA HIS A 82 -2.96 15.71 -9.72
C HIS A 82 -4.40 15.63 -9.21
N GLN A 83 -5.05 16.79 -9.09
CA GLN A 83 -6.42 16.87 -8.55
C GLN A 83 -7.48 16.19 -9.43
N ASP A 84 -7.18 16.07 -10.73
CA ASP A 84 -8.04 15.43 -11.74
C ASP A 84 -7.83 13.91 -11.86
N GLU A 85 -6.91 13.34 -11.08
CA GLU A 85 -6.64 11.91 -11.13
C GLU A 85 -7.61 11.13 -10.25
N SER A 86 -8.27 10.15 -10.87
CA SER A 86 -9.02 9.15 -10.10
C SER A 86 -8.07 8.29 -9.27
N SER A 87 -8.49 7.96 -8.08
CA SER A 87 -7.74 7.11 -7.17
C SER A 87 -8.67 6.10 -6.50
N MET A 88 -8.12 5.00 -5.98
CA MET A 88 -8.93 4.04 -5.23
C MET A 88 -9.70 4.71 -4.07
N PHE A 89 -9.19 5.80 -3.50
CA PHE A 89 -9.87 6.53 -2.44
C PHE A 89 -11.10 7.29 -2.97
N SER A 90 -10.98 7.93 -4.13
CA SER A 90 -12.11 8.60 -4.77
C SER A 90 -13.18 7.60 -5.19
N GLU A 91 -12.79 6.46 -5.72
CA GLU A 91 -13.70 5.37 -6.11
C GLU A 91 -14.41 4.75 -4.90
N LEU A 92 -13.68 4.48 -3.83
CA LEU A 92 -14.27 3.97 -2.59
C LEU A 92 -15.26 4.97 -1.98
N LYS A 93 -14.90 6.27 -1.99
CA LYS A 93 -15.79 7.34 -1.53
C LYS A 93 -17.06 7.44 -2.38
N ALA A 94 -16.92 7.38 -3.71
CA ALA A 94 -18.06 7.36 -4.63
C ALA A 94 -18.95 6.13 -4.42
N ALA A 95 -18.36 4.99 -4.05
CA ALA A 95 -19.08 3.78 -3.67
C ALA A 95 -19.72 3.84 -2.28
N GLY A 96 -19.60 4.96 -1.56
CA GLY A 96 -20.23 5.20 -0.26
C GLY A 96 -19.45 4.68 0.95
N TYR A 97 -18.15 4.47 0.81
CA TYR A 97 -17.26 4.24 1.95
C TYR A 97 -16.90 5.56 2.63
N HIS A 98 -16.77 5.53 3.94
CA HIS A 98 -16.09 6.59 4.67
C HIS A 98 -14.59 6.37 4.55
N VAL A 99 -13.91 7.27 3.83
CA VAL A 99 -12.45 7.17 3.60
C VAL A 99 -11.74 8.06 4.60
N TRP A 100 -10.85 7.46 5.37
CA TRP A 100 -10.01 8.15 6.33
C TRP A 100 -8.55 7.74 6.15
N MET A 101 -7.64 8.69 6.24
CA MET A 101 -6.20 8.46 6.15
C MET A 101 -5.49 9.15 7.32
N LYS A 102 -4.63 8.42 7.99
CA LYS A 102 -3.71 8.97 8.99
C LYS A 102 -2.28 8.78 8.49
N GLN A 103 -1.59 9.86 8.31
CA GLN A 103 -0.14 9.85 8.14
C GLN A 103 0.49 10.12 9.51
N ILE A 104 1.40 9.25 9.93
CA ILE A 104 2.27 9.54 11.07
C ILE A 104 3.39 10.41 10.52
N LEU A 105 3.26 11.71 10.69
CA LEU A 105 4.38 12.62 10.47
C LEU A 105 5.37 12.38 11.60
N ARG A 106 6.61 12.06 11.26
CA ARG A 106 7.68 12.15 12.24
C ARG A 106 7.86 13.64 12.61
N PRO A 107 8.03 13.95 13.90
CA PRO A 107 8.35 15.30 14.33
C PRO A 107 9.69 15.76 13.77
#